data_6115f5b157c5ce1fede6825ac4977a7f
#
_entry.id   6115f5b157c5ce1fede6825ac4977a7f
#
_cell.length_a   1.000
_cell.length_b   1.000
_cell.length_c   1.000
_cell.angle_alpha   90.00
_cell.angle_beta   90.00
_cell.angle_gamma   90.00
#
_symmetry.space_group_name_H-M   'P 1'
#
loop_
_entity.id
_entity.type
_entity.pdbx_description
1 polymer ?
#
loop_
_entity_poly.entity_id
_entity_poly.type
_entity_poly.pdbx_seq_one_letter_code
_entity_poly.pdbx_strand_id
1 'polypeptide(L)'
;MSYNILEEYREACERGDIVEILDALCDIAYVSLGNGTMLHGLKDKIWPAYQEVQASNLSKACKTEDEARETVKKRSEEQGEPCHYEMVGDKYIVYRTRDRKVMKNINYFRPNLKQFFNENELNKI
;
A
#
# COMPACT_ATOMS: atom_id res chain seq x y z
N MET A 1 -21.51 21.14 0.71
CA MET A 1 -20.15 21.15 1.22
C MET A 1 -19.37 20.09 0.50
N SER A 2 -18.42 20.49 -0.32
CA SER A 2 -17.59 19.52 -1.01
C SER A 2 -16.41 19.21 -0.10
N TYR A 3 -16.32 17.96 0.30
CA TYR A 3 -15.21 17.51 1.11
C TYR A 3 -14.15 16.92 0.21
N ASN A 4 -13.07 17.63 0.03
CA ASN A 4 -11.87 17.04 -0.52
C ASN A 4 -10.93 16.72 0.64
N ILE A 5 -11.20 15.61 1.32
CA ILE A 5 -10.45 15.15 2.49
C ILE A 5 -8.97 14.96 2.18
N LEU A 6 -8.65 14.45 0.99
CA LEU A 6 -7.26 14.28 0.57
C LEU A 6 -6.56 15.62 0.37
N GLU A 7 -7.28 16.60 -0.13
CA GLU A 7 -6.75 17.96 -0.29
C GLU A 7 -6.48 18.62 1.06
N GLU A 8 -7.40 18.46 2.02
CA GLU A 8 -7.21 18.96 3.39
C GLU A 8 -5.98 18.34 4.04
N TYR A 9 -5.79 17.02 3.85
CA TYR A 9 -4.61 16.32 4.32
C TYR A 9 -3.34 16.89 3.70
N ARG A 10 -3.34 17.06 2.38
CA ARG A 10 -2.19 17.61 1.65
C ARG A 10 -1.81 19.01 2.17
N GLU A 11 -2.81 19.89 2.30
CA GLU A 11 -2.59 21.26 2.79
C GLU A 11 -2.06 21.27 4.23
N ALA A 12 -2.58 20.40 5.09
CA ALA A 12 -2.10 20.28 6.46
C ALA A 12 -0.63 19.85 6.50
N CYS A 13 -0.25 18.90 5.64
CA CYS A 13 1.14 18.46 5.51
C CYS A 13 2.06 19.59 5.05
N GLU A 14 1.62 20.36 4.06
CA GLU A 14 2.41 21.49 3.54
C GLU A 14 2.64 22.56 4.60
N ARG A 15 1.67 22.81 5.47
CA ARG A 15 1.82 23.76 6.58
C ARG A 15 2.61 23.17 7.76
N GLY A 16 2.82 21.87 7.78
CA GLY A 16 3.45 21.21 8.93
C GLY A 16 2.60 21.25 10.20
N ASP A 17 1.28 21.36 10.06
CA ASP A 17 0.35 21.43 11.18
C ASP A 17 -0.05 20.03 11.63
N ILE A 18 0.62 19.53 12.67
CA ILE A 18 0.43 18.14 13.12
C ILE A 18 -0.99 17.88 13.64
N VAL A 19 -1.64 18.88 14.22
CA VAL A 19 -3.01 18.75 14.72
C VAL A 19 -3.99 18.60 13.56
N GLU A 20 -3.83 19.42 12.52
CA GLU A 20 -4.66 19.33 11.32
C GLU A 20 -4.37 18.06 10.52
N ILE A 21 -3.13 17.60 10.51
CA ILE A 21 -2.77 16.30 9.90
C ILE A 21 -3.53 15.18 10.60
N LEU A 22 -3.51 15.18 11.94
CA LEU A 22 -4.22 14.15 12.72
C LEU A 22 -5.73 14.20 12.46
N ASP A 23 -6.31 15.39 12.44
CA ASP A 23 -7.73 15.59 12.15
C ASP A 23 -8.09 15.05 10.77
N ALA A 24 -7.30 15.38 9.76
CA ALA A 24 -7.52 14.90 8.39
C ALA A 24 -7.43 13.37 8.31
N LEU A 25 -6.48 12.75 8.99
CA LEU A 25 -6.37 11.28 9.05
C LEU A 25 -7.58 10.65 9.71
N CYS A 26 -8.11 11.27 10.76
CA CYS A 26 -9.34 10.81 11.42
C CYS A 26 -10.54 10.91 10.48
N ASP A 27 -10.63 11.96 9.69
CA ASP A 27 -11.71 12.14 8.71
C ASP A 27 -11.62 11.08 7.60
N ILE A 28 -10.42 10.77 7.13
CA ILE A 28 -10.20 9.70 6.15
C ILE A 28 -10.66 8.36 6.72
N ALA A 29 -10.31 8.07 7.97
CA ALA A 29 -10.75 6.86 8.65
C ALA A 29 -12.28 6.84 8.83
N TYR A 30 -12.89 7.96 9.18
CA TYR A 30 -14.34 8.06 9.33
C TYR A 30 -15.07 7.74 8.03
N VAL A 31 -14.59 8.30 6.91
CA VAL A 31 -15.22 8.05 5.60
C VAL A 31 -15.02 6.62 5.14
N SER A 32 -13.80 6.06 5.31
CA SER A 32 -13.47 4.72 4.81
C SER A 32 -13.91 3.61 5.76
N LEU A 33 -13.41 3.61 7.00
CA LEU A 33 -13.66 2.54 7.96
C LEU A 33 -15.05 2.63 8.60
N GLY A 34 -15.59 3.85 8.74
CA GLY A 34 -16.93 4.05 9.28
C GLY A 34 -17.98 3.93 8.19
N ASN A 35 -18.21 5.01 7.46
CA ASN A 35 -19.32 5.07 6.49
C ASN A 35 -19.15 4.14 5.29
N GLY A 36 -17.95 4.07 4.73
CA GLY A 36 -17.69 3.25 3.55
C GLY A 36 -17.98 1.78 3.77
N THR A 37 -17.51 1.23 4.89
CA THR A 37 -17.72 -0.18 5.21
C THR A 37 -19.19 -0.50 5.45
N MET A 38 -19.91 0.42 6.10
CA MET A 38 -21.34 0.24 6.36
C MET A 38 -22.17 0.30 5.08
N LEU A 39 -21.91 1.29 4.23
CA LEU A 39 -22.66 1.49 2.99
C LEU A 39 -22.55 0.30 2.03
N HIS A 40 -21.41 -0.38 2.03
CA HIS A 40 -21.15 -1.47 1.10
C HIS A 40 -21.24 -2.86 1.74
N GLY A 41 -21.69 -2.94 2.99
CA GLY A 41 -21.81 -4.22 3.69
C GLY A 41 -20.47 -4.90 3.95
N LEU A 42 -19.42 -4.13 4.18
CA LEU A 42 -18.04 -4.63 4.33
C LEU A 42 -17.55 -4.67 5.77
N LYS A 43 -18.44 -4.41 6.73
CA LYS A 43 -18.07 -4.30 8.15
C LYS A 43 -17.27 -5.50 8.66
N ASP A 44 -17.70 -6.71 8.30
CA ASP A 44 -17.05 -7.94 8.76
C ASP A 44 -15.81 -8.32 7.92
N LYS A 45 -15.61 -7.63 6.80
CA LYS A 45 -14.55 -7.96 5.85
C LYS A 45 -13.38 -6.99 5.88
N ILE A 46 -13.60 -5.76 6.34
CA ILE A 46 -12.59 -4.69 6.21
C ILE A 46 -11.29 -5.01 6.98
N TRP A 47 -11.39 -5.57 8.17
CA TRP A 47 -10.20 -5.84 8.96
C TRP A 47 -9.34 -6.96 8.36
N PRO A 48 -9.89 -8.16 8.05
CA PRO A 48 -9.08 -9.19 7.40
C PRO A 48 -8.57 -8.76 6.03
N ALA A 49 -9.35 -7.97 5.27
CA ALA A 49 -8.90 -7.42 3.99
C ALA A 49 -7.74 -6.43 4.17
N TYR A 50 -7.81 -5.58 5.18
CA TYR A 50 -6.71 -4.65 5.50
C TYR A 50 -5.43 -5.42 5.83
N GLN A 51 -5.54 -6.49 6.61
CA GLN A 51 -4.38 -7.33 6.95
C GLN A 51 -3.78 -7.98 5.70
N GLU A 52 -4.60 -8.43 4.77
CA GLU A 52 -4.14 -8.97 3.49
C GLU A 52 -3.40 -7.93 2.66
N VAL A 53 -3.96 -6.73 2.54
CA VAL A 53 -3.32 -5.62 1.82
C VAL A 53 -2.00 -5.22 2.50
N GLN A 54 -1.99 -5.19 3.83
CA GLN A 54 -0.78 -4.89 4.60
C GLN A 54 0.32 -5.91 4.33
N ALA A 55 -0.03 -7.21 4.37
CA ALA A 55 0.92 -8.28 4.07
C ALA A 55 1.47 -8.16 2.64
N SER A 56 0.59 -7.88 1.67
CA SER A 56 0.99 -7.62 0.29
C SER A 56 1.98 -6.45 0.20
N ASN A 57 1.67 -5.33 0.84
CA ASN A 57 2.56 -4.16 0.83
C ASN A 57 3.92 -4.46 1.47
N LEU A 58 3.94 -5.19 2.57
CA LEU A 58 5.18 -5.60 3.22
C LEU A 58 6.00 -6.56 2.35
N SER A 59 5.35 -7.34 1.49
CA SER A 59 6.04 -8.26 0.59
C SER A 59 6.82 -7.55 -0.53
N LYS A 60 6.66 -6.25 -0.70
CA LYS A 60 7.46 -5.47 -1.65
C LYS A 60 8.92 -5.37 -1.21
N ALA A 61 9.18 -5.42 0.08
CA ALA A 61 10.54 -5.37 0.64
C ALA A 61 11.15 -6.76 0.67
N CYS A 62 12.47 -6.82 0.47
CA CYS A 62 13.22 -8.07 0.55
C CYS A 62 13.66 -8.32 2.00
N LYS A 63 13.56 -9.56 2.43
CA LYS A 63 13.92 -9.96 3.80
C LYS A 63 15.42 -10.20 3.96
N THR A 64 16.08 -10.65 2.91
CA THR A 64 17.51 -10.98 2.91
C THR A 64 18.23 -10.22 1.82
N GLU A 65 19.54 -10.07 1.99
CA GLU A 65 20.37 -9.43 0.98
C GLU A 65 20.41 -10.24 -0.31
N ASP A 66 20.44 -11.57 -0.22
CA ASP A 66 20.40 -12.44 -1.39
C ASP A 66 19.13 -12.23 -2.22
N GLU A 67 17.98 -12.14 -1.55
CA GLU A 67 16.70 -11.85 -2.19
C GLU A 67 16.74 -10.48 -2.88
N ALA A 68 17.37 -9.50 -2.24
CA ALA A 68 17.53 -8.16 -2.81
C ALA A 68 18.42 -8.20 -4.06
N ARG A 69 19.53 -8.93 -4.03
CA ARG A 69 20.43 -9.07 -5.20
C ARG A 69 19.71 -9.74 -6.37
N GLU A 70 18.96 -10.79 -6.12
CA GLU A 70 18.17 -11.47 -7.15
C GLU A 70 17.11 -10.52 -7.73
N THR A 71 16.46 -9.75 -6.88
CA THR A 71 15.47 -8.76 -7.30
C THR A 71 16.11 -7.68 -8.18
N VAL A 72 17.25 -7.14 -7.76
CA VAL A 72 18.01 -6.14 -8.56
C VAL A 72 18.30 -6.71 -9.93
N LYS A 73 18.84 -7.91 -10.00
CA LYS A 73 19.19 -8.55 -11.28
C LYS A 73 17.96 -8.68 -12.18
N LYS A 74 16.89 -9.24 -11.65
CA LYS A 74 15.67 -9.48 -12.44
C LYS A 74 15.04 -8.18 -12.92
N ARG A 75 14.90 -7.20 -12.03
CA ARG A 75 14.27 -5.93 -12.40
C ARG A 75 15.11 -5.11 -13.37
N SER A 76 16.43 -5.14 -13.21
CA SER A 76 17.35 -4.48 -14.16
C SER A 76 17.23 -5.08 -15.56
N GLU A 77 17.19 -6.40 -15.66
CA GLU A 77 17.04 -7.11 -16.94
C GLU A 77 15.69 -6.82 -17.59
N GLU A 78 14.61 -6.87 -16.82
CA GLU A 78 13.26 -6.63 -17.34
C GLU A 78 13.07 -5.23 -17.90
N GLN A 79 13.69 -4.23 -17.29
CA GLN A 79 13.51 -2.83 -17.66
C GLN A 79 14.61 -2.30 -18.57
N GLY A 80 15.72 -3.00 -18.68
CA GLY A 80 16.87 -2.49 -19.39
C GLY A 80 17.52 -1.27 -18.72
N GLU A 81 17.31 -1.11 -17.41
CA GLU A 81 17.83 -0.01 -16.62
C GLU A 81 18.39 -0.52 -15.29
N PRO A 82 19.43 0.14 -14.74
CA PRO A 82 20.01 -0.26 -13.47
C PRO A 82 19.04 -0.09 -12.29
N CYS A 83 19.04 -1.08 -11.41
CA CYS A 83 18.41 -1.02 -10.11
C CYS A 83 19.48 -1.23 -9.04
N HIS A 84 19.18 -0.80 -7.82
CA HIS A 84 20.04 -1.05 -6.68
C HIS A 84 19.17 -1.29 -5.44
N TYR A 85 19.77 -1.83 -4.39
CA TYR A 85 19.06 -1.99 -3.13
C TYR A 85 19.72 -1.18 -2.01
N GLU A 86 18.90 -0.81 -1.03
CA GLU A 86 19.35 -0.11 0.17
C GLU A 86 18.69 -0.77 1.37
N MET A 87 19.42 -0.85 2.49
CA MET A 87 18.83 -1.32 3.73
C MET A 87 17.94 -0.23 4.33
N VAL A 88 16.71 -0.59 4.68
CA VAL A 88 15.76 0.29 5.33
C VAL A 88 15.23 -0.46 6.56
N GLY A 89 15.70 -0.06 7.73
CA GLY A 89 15.43 -0.82 8.95
C GLY A 89 16.07 -2.21 8.89
N ASP A 90 15.27 -3.25 9.05
CA ASP A 90 15.70 -4.64 8.98
C ASP A 90 15.41 -5.31 7.62
N LYS A 91 14.97 -4.52 6.63
CA LYS A 91 14.63 -5.00 5.29
C LYS A 91 15.49 -4.32 4.24
N TYR A 92 15.40 -4.86 3.01
CA TYR A 92 16.08 -4.31 1.85
C TYR A 92 15.04 -3.86 0.83
N ILE A 93 15.17 -2.62 0.36
CA ILE A 93 14.28 -2.06 -0.65
C ILE A 93 15.06 -1.93 -1.95
N VAL A 94 14.50 -2.42 -3.03
CA VAL A 94 15.07 -2.28 -4.37
C VAL A 94 14.48 -1.06 -5.05
N TYR A 95 15.36 -0.24 -5.60
CA TYR A 95 14.98 0.99 -6.30
C TYR A 95 15.47 0.96 -7.73
N ARG A 96 14.69 1.53 -8.62
CA ARG A 96 15.20 1.91 -9.93
C ARG A 96 16.11 3.11 -9.74
N THR A 97 17.39 2.98 -10.13
CA THR A 97 18.41 3.96 -9.80
C THR A 97 18.11 5.35 -10.33
N ARG A 98 17.54 5.43 -11.54
CA ARG A 98 17.24 6.69 -12.22
C ARG A 98 16.33 7.62 -11.42
N ASP A 99 15.23 7.11 -10.88
CA ASP A 99 14.18 7.92 -10.26
C ASP A 99 13.77 7.47 -8.86
N ARG A 100 14.47 6.49 -8.31
CA ARG A 100 14.21 5.90 -6.99
C ARG A 100 12.80 5.30 -6.86
N LYS A 101 12.20 4.90 -7.97
CA LYS A 101 10.95 4.14 -7.91
C LYS A 101 11.20 2.80 -7.21
N VAL A 102 10.37 2.49 -6.23
CA VAL A 102 10.45 1.19 -5.54
C VAL A 102 10.08 0.08 -6.50
N MET A 103 10.96 -0.91 -6.61
CA MET A 103 10.74 -2.10 -7.42
C MET A 103 10.31 -3.24 -6.51
N LYS A 104 9.28 -3.95 -6.92
CA LYS A 104 8.73 -5.03 -6.10
C LYS A 104 9.70 -6.19 -5.99
N ASN A 105 9.84 -6.72 -4.78
CA ASN A 105 10.53 -7.97 -4.51
C ASN A 105 10.08 -9.07 -5.49
N ILE A 106 10.97 -9.94 -5.90
CA ILE A 106 10.63 -11.10 -6.74
C ILE A 106 9.58 -11.99 -6.10
N ASN A 107 9.49 -11.98 -4.77
CA ASN A 107 8.51 -12.75 -3.99
C ASN A 107 7.30 -11.93 -3.58
N TYR A 108 7.10 -10.76 -4.19
CA TYR A 108 5.90 -9.95 -3.98
C TYR A 108 4.66 -10.72 -4.40
N PHE A 109 3.61 -10.62 -3.59
CA PHE A 109 2.31 -11.16 -3.95
C PHE A 109 1.23 -10.07 -3.93
N ARG A 110 0.29 -10.17 -4.86
CA ARG A 110 -0.86 -9.26 -4.91
C ARG A 110 -1.86 -9.63 -3.82
N PRO A 111 -2.56 -8.65 -3.23
CA PRO A 111 -3.59 -8.98 -2.26
C PRO A 111 -4.72 -9.76 -2.93
N ASN A 112 -5.13 -10.85 -2.30
CA ASN A 112 -6.26 -11.66 -2.77
C ASN A 112 -7.51 -11.27 -1.97
N LEU A 113 -8.23 -10.26 -2.44
CA LEU A 113 -9.42 -9.76 -1.75
C LEU A 113 -10.67 -10.57 -2.08
N LYS A 114 -10.67 -11.30 -3.21
CA LYS A 114 -11.80 -12.17 -3.56
C LYS A 114 -12.03 -13.29 -2.55
N GLN A 115 -10.98 -13.69 -1.82
CA GLN A 115 -11.08 -14.75 -0.81
C GLN A 115 -12.10 -14.45 0.30
N PHE A 116 -12.42 -13.17 0.51
CA PHE A 116 -13.35 -12.75 1.56
C PHE A 116 -14.81 -12.76 1.11
N PHE A 117 -15.08 -13.14 -0.14
CA PHE A 117 -16.41 -13.14 -0.72
C PHE A 117 -16.77 -14.53 -1.24
N ASN A 118 -18.06 -14.88 -1.16
CA ASN A 118 -18.57 -16.04 -1.86
C ASN A 118 -19.09 -15.64 -3.25
N GLU A 119 -19.44 -16.63 -4.07
CA GLU A 119 -19.91 -16.39 -5.44
C GLU A 119 -21.16 -15.51 -5.49
N ASN A 120 -22.07 -15.70 -4.55
CA ASN A 120 -23.29 -14.91 -4.51
C ASN A 120 -23.00 -13.44 -4.23
N GLU A 121 -22.05 -13.16 -3.36
CA GLU A 121 -21.63 -11.79 -3.05
C GLU A 121 -20.94 -11.14 -4.24
N LEU A 122 -20.10 -11.87 -4.96
CA LEU A 122 -19.38 -11.36 -6.13
C LEU A 122 -20.31 -11.07 -7.32
N ASN A 123 -21.43 -11.77 -7.42
CA ASN A 123 -22.39 -11.61 -8.52
C ASN A 123 -23.46 -10.55 -8.25
N LYS A 124 -23.42 -9.91 -7.09
CA LYS A 124 -24.32 -8.78 -6.77
C LYS A 124 -23.71 -7.49 -7.29
N ILE A 125 -24.34 -6.92 -8.27
CA ILE A 125 -23.99 -5.59 -8.76
C ILE A 125 -25.20 -4.70 -8.62
#